data_ab901cf46a0442574607a733e5b03789
#
_entry.id   ab901cf46a0442574607a733e5b03789
#
_cell.length_a   1.000
_cell.length_b   1.000
_cell.length_c   1.000
_cell.angle_alpha   90.00
_cell.angle_beta   90.00
_cell.angle_gamma   90.00
#
_symmetry.space_group_name_H-M   'P 1'
#
loop_
_entity.id
_entity.type
_entity.pdbx_description
1 polymer ?
#
loop_
_entity_poly.entity_id
_entity_poly.type
_entity_poly.pdbx_seq_one_letter_code
_entity_poly.pdbx_strand_id
1 'polypeptide(L)'
;MADSGEAVVAAGRRRGRPPRLDRRRILAAARDLEPENLTMQAVADALGVHRKSLNYHVSDRQGLLELVAFDAFDTGFGRVDLPERADWRELLRLFGHAVVDALVQVGALIVYVRFDGKAGLSALELVERIMAALVRAGLDATEAGRTLKLVAAMAYSAAREALDAGGGPIDPQAAAVRRTLGNESGFPLLRAVAAARETDGRVGEQFEFDLALIIEGLERRLEIRHGAGVPAAPGSGTGRS
;
A
#
# COMPACT_ATOMS: atom_id res chain seq x y z
N MET A 1 -66.56 -9.68 48.80
CA MET A 1 -65.59 -10.51 48.10
C MET A 1 -64.85 -9.59 47.11
N ALA A 2 -63.65 -9.24 47.50
CA ALA A 2 -62.84 -8.26 46.79
C ALA A 2 -62.00 -8.97 45.72
N ASP A 3 -62.09 -8.47 44.52
CA ASP A 3 -61.22 -8.89 43.39
C ASP A 3 -60.11 -7.83 43.27
N SER A 4 -58.88 -8.27 43.52
CA SER A 4 -57.68 -7.45 43.45
C SER A 4 -57.03 -7.63 42.08
N GLY A 5 -57.35 -6.73 41.15
CA GLY A 5 -56.66 -6.64 39.86
C GLY A 5 -55.26 -6.12 40.02
N GLU A 6 -54.27 -6.98 39.84
CA GLU A 6 -52.85 -6.70 39.88
C GLU A 6 -52.40 -6.11 38.53
N ALA A 7 -52.13 -4.83 38.49
CA ALA A 7 -51.65 -4.12 37.33
C ALA A 7 -50.15 -4.42 37.16
N VAL A 8 -49.81 -5.22 36.13
CA VAL A 8 -48.44 -5.45 35.70
C VAL A 8 -47.90 -4.18 35.03
N VAL A 9 -47.07 -3.46 35.76
CA VAL A 9 -46.31 -2.30 35.22
C VAL A 9 -45.23 -2.82 34.31
N ALA A 10 -45.41 -2.68 32.98
CA ALA A 10 -44.40 -2.94 31.98
C ALA A 10 -43.22 -1.98 32.19
N ALA A 11 -42.10 -2.51 32.67
CA ALA A 11 -40.84 -1.79 32.77
C ALA A 11 -40.35 -1.34 31.40
N GLY A 12 -40.49 -0.06 31.09
CA GLY A 12 -40.00 0.58 29.91
C GLY A 12 -38.49 0.44 29.84
N ARG A 13 -37.99 -0.33 28.87
CA ARG A 13 -36.56 -0.40 28.51
C ARG A 13 -36.07 1.02 28.24
N ARG A 14 -35.24 1.55 29.14
CA ARG A 14 -34.49 2.79 28.92
C ARG A 14 -33.68 2.62 27.61
N ARG A 15 -34.11 3.30 26.55
CA ARG A 15 -33.29 3.49 25.33
C ARG A 15 -32.03 4.21 25.76
N GLY A 16 -30.92 3.47 25.89
CA GLY A 16 -29.61 4.06 26.06
C GLY A 16 -29.36 5.06 24.95
N ARG A 17 -28.65 6.15 25.30
CA ARG A 17 -28.23 7.16 24.31
C ARG A 17 -27.63 6.44 23.10
N PRO A 18 -28.08 6.69 21.85
CA PRO A 18 -27.57 6.00 20.67
C PRO A 18 -26.04 6.12 20.65
N PRO A 19 -25.31 5.03 20.36
CA PRO A 19 -23.85 5.04 20.36
C PRO A 19 -23.38 6.16 19.43
N ARG A 20 -22.42 6.96 19.92
CA ARG A 20 -21.85 8.08 19.16
C ARG A 20 -21.35 7.55 17.81
N LEU A 21 -21.72 8.23 16.70
CA LEU A 21 -21.16 7.99 15.39
C LEU A 21 -19.67 8.30 15.44
N ASP A 22 -18.85 7.36 15.00
CA ASP A 22 -17.40 7.50 14.87
C ASP A 22 -16.89 6.84 13.57
N ARG A 23 -15.62 7.05 13.26
CA ARG A 23 -15.01 6.49 12.02
C ARG A 23 -15.07 4.96 11.97
N ARG A 24 -14.91 4.27 13.10
CA ARG A 24 -14.94 2.80 13.17
C ARG A 24 -16.30 2.26 12.75
N ARG A 25 -17.38 2.89 13.20
CA ARG A 25 -18.75 2.49 12.84
C ARG A 25 -19.04 2.78 11.36
N ILE A 26 -18.55 3.91 10.84
CA ILE A 26 -18.68 4.24 9.42
C ILE A 26 -17.97 3.18 8.58
N LEU A 27 -16.73 2.82 8.93
CA LEU A 27 -15.97 1.79 8.25
C LEU A 27 -16.63 0.41 8.34
N ALA A 28 -17.15 0.03 9.51
CA ALA A 28 -17.86 -1.23 9.67
C ALA A 28 -19.09 -1.32 8.74
N ALA A 29 -19.90 -0.26 8.67
CA ALA A 29 -21.06 -0.22 7.78
C ALA A 29 -20.68 -0.15 6.29
N ALA A 30 -19.54 0.48 5.97
CA ALA A 30 -19.05 0.59 4.60
C ALA A 30 -18.48 -0.72 4.06
N ARG A 31 -17.89 -1.57 4.91
CA ARG A 31 -17.32 -2.87 4.51
C ARG A 31 -18.35 -3.88 4.00
N ASP A 32 -19.61 -3.73 4.40
CA ASP A 32 -20.71 -4.59 3.99
C ASP A 32 -21.34 -4.15 2.65
N LEU A 33 -20.82 -3.07 2.05
CA LEU A 33 -21.31 -2.49 0.81
C LEU A 33 -20.32 -2.72 -0.34
N GLU A 34 -20.83 -3.14 -1.49
CA GLU A 34 -20.02 -3.20 -2.72
C GLU A 34 -19.52 -1.81 -3.13
N PRO A 35 -18.33 -1.68 -3.72
CA PRO A 35 -17.73 -0.38 -4.08
C PRO A 35 -18.64 0.54 -4.92
N GLU A 36 -19.41 -0.03 -5.85
CA GLU A 36 -20.35 0.69 -6.70
C GLU A 36 -21.50 1.31 -5.89
N ASN A 37 -21.92 0.62 -4.84
CA ASN A 37 -23.03 1.00 -3.95
C ASN A 37 -22.55 1.85 -2.75
N LEU A 38 -21.25 2.09 -2.62
CA LEU A 38 -20.68 2.85 -1.52
C LEU A 38 -20.98 4.34 -1.68
N THR A 39 -22.09 4.76 -1.09
CA THR A 39 -22.57 6.14 -1.09
C THR A 39 -22.80 6.64 0.33
N MET A 40 -22.79 7.98 0.51
CA MET A 40 -23.10 8.60 1.80
C MET A 40 -24.48 8.22 2.32
N GLN A 41 -25.46 8.02 1.42
CA GLN A 41 -26.82 7.64 1.81
C GLN A 41 -26.86 6.18 2.26
N ALA A 42 -26.26 5.24 1.48
CA ALA A 42 -26.25 3.82 1.83
C ALA A 42 -25.58 3.58 3.20
N VAL A 43 -24.47 4.24 3.49
CA VAL A 43 -23.80 4.15 4.81
C VAL A 43 -24.66 4.77 5.92
N ALA A 44 -25.34 5.88 5.66
CA ALA A 44 -26.25 6.49 6.64
C ALA A 44 -27.44 5.56 6.96
N ASP A 45 -28.02 4.94 5.94
CA ASP A 45 -29.14 4.00 6.09
C ASP A 45 -28.70 2.74 6.86
N ALA A 46 -27.54 2.17 6.54
CA ALA A 46 -26.97 1.02 7.26
C ALA A 46 -26.69 1.32 8.74
N LEU A 47 -26.33 2.56 9.06
CA LEU A 47 -26.09 3.01 10.43
C LEU A 47 -27.36 3.47 11.17
N GLY A 48 -28.48 3.64 10.47
CA GLY A 48 -29.70 4.20 11.02
C GLY A 48 -29.55 5.66 11.48
N VAL A 49 -28.73 6.45 10.76
CA VAL A 49 -28.47 7.86 11.07
C VAL A 49 -28.84 8.77 9.91
N HIS A 50 -28.98 10.05 10.17
CA HIS A 50 -29.22 11.01 9.11
C HIS A 50 -27.92 11.26 8.33
N ARG A 51 -27.97 11.31 6.97
CA ARG A 51 -26.81 11.55 6.09
C ARG A 51 -25.94 12.73 6.53
N LYS A 52 -26.57 13.83 7.00
CA LYS A 52 -25.87 15.02 7.48
C LYS A 52 -24.93 14.71 8.67
N SER A 53 -25.22 13.69 9.45
CA SER A 53 -24.35 13.28 10.58
C SER A 53 -23.02 12.71 10.11
N LEU A 54 -22.95 12.12 8.91
CA LEU A 54 -21.72 11.61 8.33
C LEU A 54 -20.76 12.74 7.94
N ASN A 55 -21.28 13.93 7.55
CA ASN A 55 -20.45 15.04 7.09
C ASN A 55 -19.48 15.60 8.15
N TYR A 56 -19.71 15.28 9.42
CA TYR A 56 -18.76 15.61 10.50
C TYR A 56 -17.52 14.69 10.52
N HIS A 57 -17.59 13.54 9.85
CA HIS A 57 -16.55 12.51 9.85
C HIS A 57 -15.90 12.33 8.48
N VAL A 58 -16.70 12.49 7.42
CA VAL A 58 -16.28 12.40 6.01
C VAL A 58 -16.97 13.52 5.24
N SER A 59 -16.21 14.28 4.45
CA SER A 59 -16.71 15.48 3.77
C SER A 59 -17.80 15.16 2.73
N ASP A 60 -17.55 14.14 1.92
CA ASP A 60 -18.36 13.74 0.77
C ASP A 60 -18.14 12.28 0.40
N ARG A 61 -18.66 11.85 -0.76
CA ARG A 61 -18.48 10.50 -1.27
C ARG A 61 -17.01 10.18 -1.52
N GLN A 62 -16.24 11.12 -2.04
CA GLN A 62 -14.82 10.91 -2.31
C GLN A 62 -14.07 10.66 -1.00
N GLY A 63 -14.29 11.50 0.02
CA GLY A 63 -13.69 11.31 1.34
C GLY A 63 -14.11 10.00 2.02
N LEU A 64 -15.34 9.50 1.75
CA LEU A 64 -15.78 8.18 2.20
C LEU A 64 -14.99 7.07 1.50
N LEU A 65 -14.83 7.12 0.18
CA LEU A 65 -14.07 6.15 -0.60
C LEU A 65 -12.58 6.14 -0.20
N GLU A 66 -11.99 7.32 -0.01
CA GLU A 66 -10.61 7.47 0.49
C GLU A 66 -10.46 6.85 1.89
N LEU A 67 -11.42 7.08 2.78
CA LEU A 67 -11.41 6.49 4.12
C LEU A 67 -11.46 4.97 4.10
N VAL A 68 -12.34 4.38 3.27
CA VAL A 68 -12.51 2.93 3.15
C VAL A 68 -11.31 2.29 2.47
N ALA A 69 -10.83 2.87 1.37
CA ALA A 69 -9.65 2.40 0.66
C ALA A 69 -8.41 2.40 1.55
N PHE A 70 -8.23 3.47 2.31
CA PHE A 70 -7.10 3.58 3.23
C PHE A 70 -7.19 2.59 4.39
N ASP A 71 -8.36 2.38 4.98
CA ASP A 71 -8.58 1.40 6.06
C ASP A 71 -8.31 -0.05 5.58
N ALA A 72 -8.73 -0.38 4.37
CA ALA A 72 -8.43 -1.68 3.76
C ALA A 72 -6.92 -1.87 3.57
N PHE A 73 -6.23 -0.86 3.01
CA PHE A 73 -4.78 -0.85 2.86
C PHE A 73 -4.05 -0.98 4.20
N ASP A 74 -4.37 -0.14 5.17
CA ASP A 74 -3.72 -0.12 6.49
C ASP A 74 -3.91 -1.45 7.24
N THR A 75 -5.09 -2.06 7.11
CA THR A 75 -5.39 -3.38 7.68
C THR A 75 -4.56 -4.49 7.00
N GLY A 76 -4.41 -4.47 5.69
CA GLY A 76 -3.59 -5.43 4.94
C GLY A 76 -2.10 -5.27 5.25
N PHE A 77 -1.61 -4.05 5.14
CA PHE A 77 -0.21 -3.70 5.35
C PHE A 77 0.25 -3.90 6.80
N GLY A 78 -0.58 -3.55 7.77
CA GLY A 78 -0.25 -3.69 9.20
C GLY A 78 -0.19 -5.14 9.72
N ARG A 79 -0.57 -6.13 8.91
CA ARG A 79 -0.47 -7.57 9.27
C ARG A 79 0.88 -8.20 8.93
N VAL A 80 1.75 -7.47 8.26
CA VAL A 80 3.06 -7.99 7.84
C VAL A 80 3.95 -8.17 9.06
N ASP A 81 4.39 -9.40 9.27
CA ASP A 81 5.39 -9.72 10.28
C ASP A 81 6.79 -9.62 9.68
N LEU A 82 7.61 -8.74 10.25
CA LEU A 82 8.99 -8.57 9.83
C LEU A 82 9.90 -9.46 10.70
N PRO A 83 10.75 -10.32 10.09
CA PRO A 83 11.73 -11.10 10.83
C PRO A 83 12.66 -10.19 11.65
N GLU A 84 12.96 -10.58 12.88
CA GLU A 84 13.81 -9.75 13.77
C GLU A 84 15.25 -9.60 13.26
N ARG A 85 15.75 -10.59 12.52
CA ARG A 85 17.13 -10.67 12.03
C ARG A 85 17.27 -10.45 10.53
N ALA A 86 16.21 -10.05 9.83
CA ALA A 86 16.27 -9.75 8.41
C ALA A 86 17.22 -8.58 8.13
N ASP A 87 18.01 -8.69 7.07
CA ASP A 87 18.82 -7.59 6.60
C ASP A 87 17.97 -6.55 5.85
N TRP A 88 18.54 -5.41 5.53
CA TRP A 88 17.81 -4.33 4.86
C TRP A 88 17.28 -4.73 3.48
N ARG A 89 17.95 -5.66 2.76
CA ARG A 89 17.52 -6.14 1.44
C ARG A 89 16.25 -6.97 1.56
N GLU A 90 16.26 -7.89 2.50
CA GLU A 90 15.10 -8.73 2.81
C GLU A 90 13.92 -7.87 3.28
N LEU A 91 14.17 -6.93 4.17
CA LEU A 91 13.14 -6.00 4.66
C LEU A 91 12.57 -5.13 3.54
N LEU A 92 13.41 -4.69 2.58
CA LEU A 92 12.94 -3.90 1.45
C LEU A 92 12.08 -4.72 0.49
N ARG A 93 12.43 -5.99 0.25
CA ARG A 93 11.58 -6.92 -0.53
C ARG A 93 10.25 -7.17 0.17
N LEU A 94 10.28 -7.51 1.45
CA LEU A 94 9.07 -7.71 2.25
C LEU A 94 8.17 -6.48 2.25
N PHE A 95 8.74 -5.28 2.37
CA PHE A 95 8.00 -4.03 2.27
C PHE A 95 7.32 -3.89 0.91
N GLY A 96 8.05 -4.09 -0.16
CA GLY A 96 7.52 -3.97 -1.51
C GLY A 96 6.35 -4.92 -1.76
N HIS A 97 6.52 -6.20 -1.44
CA HIS A 97 5.45 -7.21 -1.57
C HIS A 97 4.25 -6.89 -0.67
N ALA A 98 4.50 -6.49 0.57
CA ALA A 98 3.43 -6.11 1.49
C ALA A 98 2.57 -4.95 0.96
N VAL A 99 3.22 -3.98 0.31
CA VAL A 99 2.49 -2.86 -0.33
C VAL A 99 1.69 -3.35 -1.54
N VAL A 100 2.26 -4.22 -2.39
CA VAL A 100 1.53 -4.82 -3.53
C VAL A 100 0.31 -5.58 -3.02
N ASP A 101 0.49 -6.50 -2.09
CA ASP A 101 -0.58 -7.36 -1.57
C ASP A 101 -1.70 -6.54 -0.91
N ALA A 102 -1.33 -5.54 -0.09
CA ALA A 102 -2.29 -4.66 0.54
C ALA A 102 -3.09 -3.85 -0.49
N LEU A 103 -2.43 -3.35 -1.55
CA LEU A 103 -3.09 -2.61 -2.62
C LEU A 103 -3.99 -3.49 -3.49
N VAL A 104 -3.59 -4.74 -3.77
CA VAL A 104 -4.42 -5.71 -4.49
C VAL A 104 -5.67 -6.04 -3.66
N GLN A 105 -5.55 -6.18 -2.34
CA GLN A 105 -6.70 -6.39 -1.44
C GLN A 105 -7.68 -5.21 -1.42
N VAL A 106 -7.20 -3.97 -1.62
CA VAL A 106 -8.07 -2.80 -1.79
C VAL A 106 -8.94 -2.90 -3.04
N GLY A 107 -8.47 -3.59 -4.08
CA GLY A 107 -9.22 -3.86 -5.31
C GLY A 107 -9.62 -2.59 -6.06
N ALA A 108 -10.88 -2.52 -6.48
CA ALA A 108 -11.41 -1.40 -7.26
C ALA A 108 -11.23 -0.01 -6.61
N LEU A 109 -11.05 0.04 -5.29
CA LEU A 109 -10.84 1.29 -4.56
C LEU A 109 -9.38 1.77 -4.56
N ILE A 110 -8.45 1.07 -5.21
CA ILE A 110 -7.02 1.42 -5.24
C ILE A 110 -6.77 2.88 -5.68
N VAL A 111 -7.57 3.40 -6.57
CA VAL A 111 -7.46 4.80 -7.08
C VAL A 111 -7.74 5.86 -6.01
N TYR A 112 -8.37 5.47 -4.89
CA TYR A 112 -8.67 6.33 -3.74
C TYR A 112 -7.65 6.20 -2.61
N VAL A 113 -6.67 5.30 -2.70
CA VAL A 113 -5.60 5.19 -1.70
C VAL A 113 -4.75 6.45 -1.75
N ARG A 114 -4.68 7.17 -0.64
CA ARG A 114 -3.85 8.38 -0.46
C ARG A 114 -2.87 8.18 0.67
N PHE A 115 -1.59 8.35 0.39
CA PHE A 115 -0.53 8.31 1.40
C PHE A 115 -0.27 9.73 1.96
N ASP A 116 -1.32 10.34 2.53
CA ASP A 116 -1.32 11.73 3.02
C ASP A 116 -1.04 11.86 4.53
N GLY A 117 -0.41 10.87 5.13
CA GLY A 117 0.00 10.89 6.53
C GLY A 117 -1.05 10.42 7.53
N LYS A 118 -2.11 9.76 7.08
CA LYS A 118 -3.15 9.17 7.95
C LYS A 118 -2.90 7.71 8.33
N ALA A 119 -1.64 7.24 8.19
CA ALA A 119 -1.27 5.87 8.51
C ALA A 119 -1.61 5.48 9.94
N GLY A 120 -2.05 4.25 10.14
CA GLY A 120 -2.21 3.65 11.47
C GLY A 120 -0.85 3.48 12.16
N LEU A 121 -0.84 3.39 13.49
CA LEU A 121 0.41 3.22 14.25
C LEU A 121 1.18 1.98 13.81
N SER A 122 0.50 0.87 13.53
CA SER A 122 1.16 -0.38 13.10
C SER A 122 1.90 -0.22 11.77
N ALA A 123 1.30 0.49 10.81
CA ALA A 123 1.97 0.79 9.54
C ALA A 123 3.17 1.70 9.72
N LEU A 124 3.09 2.70 10.60
CA LEU A 124 4.21 3.58 10.94
C LEU A 124 5.35 2.83 11.63
N GLU A 125 5.05 1.93 12.56
CA GLU A 125 6.03 1.07 13.23
C GLU A 125 6.77 0.17 12.22
N LEU A 126 6.04 -0.40 11.26
CA LEU A 126 6.61 -1.21 10.18
C LEU A 126 7.59 -0.39 9.33
N VAL A 127 7.16 0.78 8.87
CA VAL A 127 7.98 1.71 8.06
C VAL A 127 9.22 2.14 8.84
N GLU A 128 9.08 2.49 10.12
CA GLU A 128 10.19 2.91 10.99
C GLU A 128 11.25 1.81 11.14
N ARG A 129 10.84 0.55 11.33
CA ARG A 129 11.76 -0.59 11.40
C ARG A 129 12.58 -0.75 10.13
N ILE A 130 11.95 -0.61 8.96
CA ILE A 130 12.63 -0.73 7.66
C ILE A 130 13.56 0.44 7.44
N MET A 131 13.11 1.67 7.72
CA MET A 131 13.97 2.86 7.67
C MET A 131 15.19 2.73 8.57
N ALA A 132 14.99 2.25 9.81
CA ALA A 132 16.10 2.01 10.74
C ALA A 132 17.11 0.99 10.20
N ALA A 133 16.66 -0.04 9.48
CA ALA A 133 17.55 -1.02 8.84
C ALA A 133 18.37 -0.39 7.70
N LEU A 134 17.75 0.45 6.86
CA LEU A 134 18.42 1.19 5.79
C LEU A 134 19.45 2.19 6.35
N VAL A 135 19.09 2.88 7.43
CA VAL A 135 20.03 3.82 8.11
C VAL A 135 21.21 3.07 8.74
N ARG A 136 20.98 1.93 9.39
CA ARG A 136 22.08 1.08 9.90
C ARG A 136 22.98 0.55 8.79
N ALA A 137 22.46 0.36 7.58
CA ALA A 137 23.26 -0.01 6.41
C ALA A 137 24.11 1.14 5.86
N GLY A 138 23.87 2.40 6.27
CA GLY A 138 24.70 3.56 5.87
C GLY A 138 23.97 4.61 5.02
N LEU A 139 22.66 4.51 4.83
CA LEU A 139 21.86 5.59 4.24
C LEU A 139 21.55 6.66 5.30
N ASP A 140 21.37 7.91 4.86
CA ASP A 140 20.73 8.89 5.75
C ASP A 140 19.20 8.70 5.77
N ALA A 141 18.51 9.30 6.75
CA ALA A 141 17.07 9.15 6.93
C ALA A 141 16.27 9.67 5.71
N THR A 142 16.76 10.71 5.04
CA THR A 142 16.11 11.26 3.84
C THR A 142 16.21 10.28 2.67
N GLU A 143 17.38 9.66 2.49
CA GLU A 143 17.61 8.65 1.45
C GLU A 143 16.79 7.38 1.73
N ALA A 144 16.71 6.93 2.96
CA ALA A 144 15.87 5.81 3.37
C ALA A 144 14.39 6.10 3.04
N GLY A 145 13.89 7.28 3.40
CA GLY A 145 12.52 7.69 3.08
C GLY A 145 12.24 7.78 1.57
N ARG A 146 13.20 8.30 0.79
CA ARG A 146 13.11 8.35 -0.68
C ARG A 146 13.09 6.95 -1.29
N THR A 147 13.88 6.03 -0.75
CA THR A 147 13.92 4.63 -1.16
C THR A 147 12.55 3.96 -0.95
N LEU A 148 11.98 4.09 0.24
CA LEU A 148 10.65 3.54 0.51
C LEU A 148 9.56 4.15 -0.37
N LYS A 149 9.62 5.46 -0.61
CA LYS A 149 8.69 6.14 -1.53
C LYS A 149 8.79 5.59 -2.95
N LEU A 150 10.01 5.34 -3.45
CA LEU A 150 10.23 4.75 -4.77
C LEU A 150 9.65 3.33 -4.85
N VAL A 151 9.96 2.47 -3.88
CA VAL A 151 9.45 1.10 -3.83
C VAL A 151 7.92 1.10 -3.74
N ALA A 152 7.32 1.97 -2.91
CA ALA A 152 5.87 2.09 -2.82
C ALA A 152 5.21 2.55 -4.14
N ALA A 153 5.85 3.44 -4.90
CA ALA A 153 5.35 3.87 -6.21
C ALA A 153 5.37 2.73 -7.24
N MET A 154 6.43 1.91 -7.25
CA MET A 154 6.53 0.74 -8.11
C MET A 154 5.51 -0.34 -7.69
N ALA A 155 5.37 -0.59 -6.40
CA ALA A 155 4.38 -1.51 -5.86
C ALA A 155 2.94 -1.10 -6.24
N TYR A 156 2.64 0.21 -6.26
CA TYR A 156 1.36 0.73 -6.73
C TYR A 156 1.13 0.41 -8.22
N SER A 157 2.15 0.58 -9.07
CA SER A 157 2.08 0.20 -10.49
C SER A 157 1.82 -1.30 -10.65
N ALA A 158 2.59 -2.13 -9.95
CA ALA A 158 2.45 -3.58 -10.00
C ALA A 158 1.05 -4.05 -9.52
N ALA A 159 0.53 -3.46 -8.44
CA ALA A 159 -0.81 -3.78 -7.96
C ALA A 159 -1.90 -3.39 -8.97
N ARG A 160 -1.74 -2.24 -9.64
CA ARG A 160 -2.64 -1.83 -10.72
C ARG A 160 -2.61 -2.81 -11.89
N GLU A 161 -1.43 -3.21 -12.34
CA GLU A 161 -1.27 -4.21 -13.40
C GLU A 161 -1.92 -5.54 -13.02
N ALA A 162 -1.74 -5.99 -11.76
CA ALA A 162 -2.37 -7.20 -11.26
C ALA A 162 -3.90 -7.15 -11.29
N LEU A 163 -4.49 -6.01 -10.93
CA LEU A 163 -5.93 -5.79 -10.95
C LEU A 163 -6.49 -5.67 -12.38
N ASP A 164 -5.74 -5.05 -13.29
CA ASP A 164 -6.14 -4.85 -14.68
C ASP A 164 -6.00 -6.16 -15.51
N ALA A 165 -5.12 -7.10 -15.11
CA ALA A 165 -4.89 -8.37 -15.80
C ALA A 165 -6.08 -9.34 -15.81
N GLY A 166 -7.12 -9.08 -15.03
CA GLY A 166 -8.30 -9.95 -14.88
C GLY A 166 -9.19 -10.13 -16.12
N GLY A 167 -8.85 -9.54 -17.29
CA GLY A 167 -9.70 -9.67 -18.49
C GLY A 167 -9.14 -9.11 -19.80
N GLY A 168 -7.89 -8.66 -19.84
CA GLY A 168 -7.26 -8.06 -21.03
C GLY A 168 -5.94 -8.71 -21.43
N PRO A 169 -5.28 -8.20 -22.48
CA PRO A 169 -3.92 -8.58 -22.83
C PRO A 169 -3.00 -8.36 -21.62
N ILE A 170 -2.10 -9.30 -21.38
CA ILE A 170 -1.14 -9.30 -20.26
C ILE A 170 -0.36 -7.97 -20.17
N ASP A 171 -0.06 -7.36 -21.32
CA ASP A 171 0.52 -6.03 -21.41
C ASP A 171 -0.19 -5.21 -22.51
N PRO A 172 -1.13 -4.32 -22.15
CA PRO A 172 -1.83 -3.48 -23.12
C PRO A 172 -0.89 -2.59 -23.95
N GLN A 173 0.24 -2.17 -23.38
CA GLN A 173 1.22 -1.34 -24.07
C GLN A 173 1.97 -2.16 -25.11
N ALA A 174 2.43 -3.37 -24.78
CA ALA A 174 3.06 -4.27 -25.75
C ALA A 174 2.12 -4.59 -26.92
N ALA A 175 0.84 -4.89 -26.61
CA ALA A 175 -0.18 -5.10 -27.63
C ALA A 175 -0.40 -3.87 -28.52
N ALA A 176 -0.39 -2.67 -27.95
CA ALA A 176 -0.53 -1.40 -28.69
C ALA A 176 0.70 -1.17 -29.60
N VAL A 177 1.91 -1.35 -29.08
CA VAL A 177 3.16 -1.22 -29.86
C VAL A 177 3.11 -2.17 -31.05
N ARG A 178 2.76 -3.43 -30.85
CA ARG A 178 2.69 -4.42 -31.93
C ARG A 178 1.65 -4.04 -32.99
N ARG A 179 0.47 -3.59 -32.60
CA ARG A 179 -0.55 -3.11 -33.54
C ARG A 179 -0.04 -1.94 -34.38
N THR A 180 0.65 -0.98 -33.75
CA THR A 180 1.21 0.20 -34.42
C THR A 180 2.32 -0.19 -35.39
N LEU A 181 3.19 -1.13 -35.01
CA LEU A 181 4.27 -1.59 -35.86
C LEU A 181 3.79 -2.43 -37.07
N GLY A 182 2.63 -3.07 -36.96
CA GLY A 182 2.07 -3.89 -38.03
C GLY A 182 3.12 -4.82 -38.69
N ASN A 183 3.25 -4.76 -40.01
CA ASN A 183 4.23 -5.53 -40.80
C ASN A 183 5.51 -4.73 -41.10
N GLU A 184 5.71 -3.54 -40.55
CA GLU A 184 6.91 -2.74 -40.75
C GLU A 184 8.17 -3.56 -40.40
N SER A 185 9.16 -3.62 -41.27
CA SER A 185 10.41 -4.39 -41.04
C SER A 185 11.38 -3.69 -40.07
N GLY A 186 11.10 -2.41 -39.73
CA GLY A 186 11.86 -1.62 -38.78
C GLY A 186 11.63 -2.03 -37.32
N PHE A 187 12.34 -1.38 -36.39
CA PHE A 187 12.16 -1.48 -34.94
C PHE A 187 12.35 -2.89 -34.34
N PRO A 188 13.48 -3.60 -34.63
CA PRO A 188 13.68 -4.99 -34.20
C PRO A 188 13.65 -5.15 -32.67
N LEU A 189 14.17 -4.17 -31.89
CA LEU A 189 14.19 -4.22 -30.44
C LEU A 189 12.80 -4.05 -29.84
N LEU A 190 11.99 -3.13 -30.37
CA LEU A 190 10.60 -2.96 -29.91
C LEU A 190 9.76 -4.20 -30.17
N ARG A 191 9.97 -4.87 -31.33
CA ARG A 191 9.31 -6.15 -31.66
C ARG A 191 9.73 -7.25 -30.70
N ALA A 192 11.03 -7.37 -30.42
CA ALA A 192 11.54 -8.36 -29.48
C ALA A 192 10.95 -8.17 -28.08
N VAL A 193 10.92 -6.92 -27.56
CA VAL A 193 10.33 -6.60 -26.26
C VAL A 193 8.83 -6.89 -26.23
N ALA A 194 8.09 -6.47 -27.27
CA ALA A 194 6.65 -6.71 -27.34
C ALA A 194 6.33 -8.21 -27.39
N ALA A 195 7.12 -9.01 -28.12
CA ALA A 195 6.96 -10.46 -28.19
C ALA A 195 7.29 -11.15 -26.84
N ALA A 196 8.38 -10.74 -26.17
CA ALA A 196 8.76 -11.27 -24.87
C ALA A 196 7.66 -11.02 -23.82
N ARG A 197 7.12 -9.80 -23.75
CA ARG A 197 6.05 -9.44 -22.78
C ARG A 197 4.74 -10.18 -23.01
N GLU A 198 4.48 -10.69 -24.21
CA GLU A 198 3.31 -11.54 -24.49
C GLU A 198 3.51 -12.98 -24.03
N THR A 199 4.74 -13.47 -24.09
CA THR A 199 5.07 -14.87 -23.80
C THR A 199 5.35 -15.09 -22.31
N ASP A 200 6.06 -14.16 -21.68
CA ASP A 200 6.59 -14.29 -20.33
C ASP A 200 5.96 -13.32 -19.32
N GLY A 201 5.03 -12.47 -19.74
CA GLY A 201 4.45 -11.42 -18.89
C GLY A 201 3.67 -11.96 -17.70
N ARG A 202 4.37 -12.58 -16.73
CA ARG A 202 3.78 -12.89 -15.44
C ARG A 202 3.56 -11.59 -14.70
N VAL A 203 2.35 -11.44 -14.18
CA VAL A 203 2.04 -10.33 -13.27
C VAL A 203 3.06 -10.37 -12.12
N GLY A 204 3.80 -9.27 -11.94
CA GLY A 204 4.83 -9.14 -10.91
C GLY A 204 6.28 -9.28 -11.37
N GLU A 205 6.60 -9.86 -12.54
CA GLU A 205 8.00 -9.97 -13.03
C GLU A 205 8.68 -8.62 -13.19
N GLN A 206 7.95 -7.61 -13.67
CA GLN A 206 8.48 -6.25 -13.77
C GLN A 206 8.81 -5.68 -12.39
N PHE A 207 7.95 -5.90 -11.39
CA PHE A 207 8.19 -5.43 -10.04
C PHE A 207 9.43 -6.08 -9.41
N GLU A 208 9.62 -7.40 -9.61
CA GLU A 208 10.81 -8.11 -9.13
C GLU A 208 12.10 -7.57 -9.78
N PHE A 209 12.07 -7.34 -11.09
CA PHE A 209 13.18 -6.77 -11.82
C PHE A 209 13.54 -5.36 -11.32
N ASP A 210 12.54 -4.50 -11.17
CA ASP A 210 12.72 -3.13 -10.69
C ASP A 210 13.27 -3.11 -9.25
N LEU A 211 12.74 -3.98 -8.38
CA LEU A 211 13.16 -4.10 -6.99
C LEU A 211 14.62 -4.62 -6.88
N ALA A 212 14.99 -5.58 -7.72
CA ALA A 212 16.36 -6.06 -7.81
C ALA A 212 17.33 -4.93 -8.22
N LEU A 213 16.99 -4.16 -9.25
CA LEU A 213 17.80 -3.00 -9.68
C LEU A 213 17.98 -1.96 -8.58
N ILE A 214 16.94 -1.69 -7.79
CA ILE A 214 17.05 -0.76 -6.66
C ILE A 214 18.01 -1.30 -5.60
N ILE A 215 17.86 -2.58 -5.24
CA ILE A 215 18.71 -3.22 -4.22
C ILE A 215 20.18 -3.19 -4.67
N GLU A 216 20.47 -3.61 -5.90
CA GLU A 216 21.82 -3.58 -6.48
C GLU A 216 22.38 -2.15 -6.52
N GLY A 217 21.57 -1.17 -6.90
CA GLY A 217 21.96 0.23 -6.91
C GLY A 217 22.31 0.77 -5.53
N LEU A 218 21.54 0.38 -4.51
CA LEU A 218 21.81 0.74 -3.11
C LEU A 218 23.07 0.06 -2.57
N GLU A 219 23.28 -1.24 -2.87
CA GLU A 219 24.50 -1.97 -2.51
C GLU A 219 25.74 -1.26 -3.02
N ARG A 220 25.77 -0.98 -4.31
CA ARG A 220 26.89 -0.27 -4.93
C ARG A 220 27.14 1.11 -4.32
N ARG A 221 26.06 1.83 -3.99
CA ARG A 221 26.17 3.15 -3.36
C ARG A 221 26.75 3.07 -1.94
N LEU A 222 26.36 2.04 -1.18
CA LEU A 222 26.86 1.79 0.16
C LEU A 222 28.32 1.33 0.14
N GLU A 223 28.71 0.46 -0.80
CA GLU A 223 30.11 0.04 -0.99
C GLU A 223 31.04 1.23 -1.29
N ILE A 224 30.64 2.14 -2.19
CA ILE A 224 31.40 3.34 -2.53
C ILE A 224 31.60 4.21 -1.28
N ARG A 225 30.58 4.35 -0.43
CA ARG A 225 30.67 5.14 0.81
C ARG A 225 31.63 4.51 1.82
N HIS A 226 31.55 3.19 2.00
CA HIS A 226 32.47 2.48 2.90
C HIS A 226 33.90 2.50 2.38
N GLY A 227 34.13 2.37 1.07
CA GLY A 227 35.43 2.45 0.43
C GLY A 227 36.06 3.86 0.48
N ALA A 228 35.22 4.90 0.38
CA ALA A 228 35.70 6.29 0.49
C ALA A 228 36.04 6.75 1.93
N GLY A 229 35.57 6.00 2.93
CA GLY A 229 35.79 6.30 4.35
C GLY A 229 37.01 5.68 4.98
N VAL A 230 37.84 4.90 4.25
CA VAL A 230 39.12 4.37 4.76
C VAL A 230 40.23 5.38 4.48
N PRO A 231 40.73 6.16 5.48
CA PRO A 231 41.90 6.97 5.29
C PRO A 231 43.09 6.01 5.04
N ALA A 232 43.81 6.25 3.96
CA ALA A 232 45.08 5.57 3.71
C ALA A 232 45.94 5.66 4.98
N ALA A 233 46.34 4.52 5.53
CA ALA A 233 47.24 4.46 6.66
C ALA A 233 48.50 5.29 6.32
N PRO A 234 48.94 6.19 7.20
CA PRO A 234 50.16 6.96 6.95
C PRO A 234 51.31 5.97 6.81
N GLY A 235 51.93 5.99 5.65
CA GLY A 235 53.09 5.15 5.35
C GLY A 235 54.15 5.32 6.44
N SER A 236 54.52 4.19 7.04
CA SER A 236 55.67 4.09 7.94
C SER A 236 56.96 4.53 7.20
N GLY A 237 57.24 5.81 7.29
CA GLY A 237 58.50 6.35 6.86
C GLY A 237 59.62 5.83 7.77
N THR A 238 60.30 4.77 7.35
CA THR A 238 61.58 4.35 7.91
C THR A 238 62.59 5.38 7.52
N GLY A 239 62.86 6.35 8.41
CA GLY A 239 64.03 7.20 8.39
C GLY A 239 65.23 6.39 8.89
N ARG A 240 66.10 6.05 7.98
CA ARG A 240 67.47 5.67 8.28
C ARG A 240 68.31 6.95 8.29
N SER A 241 69.05 7.21 9.37
CA SER A 241 70.47 7.53 9.47
C SER A 241 70.82 7.92 10.89
#